data_483d4590cf829a3b1f09161180afe81f
#
_entry.id   483d4590cf829a3b1f09161180afe81f
#
_cell.length_a   1.000
_cell.length_b   1.000
_cell.length_c   1.000
_cell.angle_alpha   90.00
_cell.angle_beta   90.00
_cell.angle_gamma   90.00
#
_symmetry.space_group_name_H-M   'P 1'
#
loop_
_entity.id
_entity.type
_entity.pdbx_description
1 polymer ?
#
loop_
_entity_poly.entity_id
_entity_poly.type
_entity_poly.pdbx_seq_one_letter_code
_entity_poly.pdbx_strand_id
1 'polypeptide(L)'
;RSFENHALSMLELFVINKMKKHAARRFSITGGQHVDEAVARGNGVVFVAAHLGAWEYIGFPGYLTQYPHAVIVKHLKNPYLNHTIDVLRRAIDTVPIPKDANALRRTLAELRQNRGVAIVIDQWAGRDGLWIEFFGRATSTLSLPARLAHKTGCALIPIYCLRNNIGHYEIHMLPAVPVPDDPAWEIHTTKRLNDILEAQIRNYPEQWSWSHRRWRP
;
A
#
# COMPACT_ATOMS: atom_id res chain seq x y z
N ARG A 1 2.05 -21.02 8.38
CA ARG A 1 2.75 -19.72 8.54
C ARG A 1 2.02 -18.57 7.83
N SER A 2 1.66 -18.65 6.52
CA SER A 2 0.97 -17.55 5.82
C SER A 2 -0.41 -17.21 6.43
N PHE A 3 -1.22 -18.21 6.80
CA PHE A 3 -2.50 -17.98 7.49
C PHE A 3 -2.31 -17.34 8.88
N GLU A 4 -1.27 -17.75 9.61
CA GLU A 4 -0.91 -17.14 10.90
C GLU A 4 -0.54 -15.66 10.71
N ASN A 5 0.29 -15.34 9.72
CA ASN A 5 0.64 -13.96 9.39
C ASN A 5 -0.57 -13.12 8.99
N HIS A 6 -1.49 -13.69 8.21
CA HIS A 6 -2.72 -12.99 7.85
C HIS A 6 -3.59 -12.72 9.09
N ALA A 7 -3.77 -13.72 9.96
CA ALA A 7 -4.52 -13.55 11.22
C ALA A 7 -3.86 -12.52 12.15
N LEU A 8 -2.52 -12.56 12.28
CA LEU A 8 -1.76 -11.58 13.05
C LEU A 8 -1.97 -10.17 12.51
N SER A 9 -1.91 -9.96 11.19
CA SER A 9 -2.11 -8.63 10.58
C SER A 9 -3.50 -8.07 10.86
N MET A 10 -4.53 -8.92 10.96
CA MET A 10 -5.85 -8.47 11.38
C MET A 10 -5.91 -8.13 12.88
N LEU A 11 -5.26 -8.92 13.73
CA LEU A 11 -5.22 -8.68 15.19
C LEU A 11 -4.38 -7.46 15.56
N GLU A 12 -3.29 -7.20 14.82
CA GLU A 12 -2.42 -6.05 15.00
C GLU A 12 -3.17 -4.72 14.88
N LEU A 13 -4.18 -4.67 14.02
CA LEU A 13 -5.02 -3.49 13.88
C LEU A 13 -5.72 -3.13 15.21
N PHE A 14 -6.18 -4.11 15.98
CA PHE A 14 -6.87 -3.85 17.25
C PHE A 14 -5.93 -3.41 18.39
N VAL A 15 -4.63 -3.61 18.23
CA VAL A 15 -3.61 -3.14 19.20
C VAL A 15 -2.87 -1.88 18.74
N ILE A 16 -3.32 -1.25 17.67
CA ILE A 16 -2.66 -0.10 17.02
C ILE A 16 -2.40 1.06 18.01
N ASN A 17 -3.33 1.34 18.91
CA ASN A 17 -3.18 2.36 19.93
C ASN A 17 -2.07 2.04 20.95
N LYS A 18 -1.85 0.76 21.24
CA LYS A 18 -0.72 0.30 22.07
C LYS A 18 0.59 0.44 21.29
N MET A 19 0.57 0.07 20.02
CA MET A 19 1.73 0.21 19.13
C MET A 19 2.14 1.66 18.94
N LYS A 20 1.17 2.57 18.78
CA LYS A 20 1.37 4.03 18.70
C LYS A 20 2.19 4.58 19.86
N LYS A 21 1.88 4.18 21.09
CA LYS A 21 2.62 4.60 22.30
C LYS A 21 4.10 4.20 22.31
N HIS A 22 4.47 3.19 21.56
CA HIS A 22 5.81 2.63 21.51
C HIS A 22 6.41 2.64 20.10
N ALA A 23 5.85 3.45 19.18
CA ALA A 23 6.19 3.39 17.76
C ALA A 23 7.70 3.54 17.51
N ALA A 24 8.36 4.53 18.12
CA ALA A 24 9.80 4.77 17.96
C ALA A 24 10.70 3.58 18.38
N ARG A 25 10.19 2.67 19.23
CA ARG A 25 10.94 1.49 19.67
C ARG A 25 10.54 0.21 18.94
N ARG A 26 9.39 0.23 18.25
CA ARG A 26 8.79 -0.95 17.64
C ARG A 26 8.94 -0.97 16.13
N PHE A 27 9.18 0.19 15.53
CA PHE A 27 9.32 0.34 14.09
C PHE A 27 10.70 0.84 13.73
N SER A 28 11.38 0.12 12.85
CA SER A 28 12.49 0.63 12.07
C SER A 28 12.00 1.04 10.68
N ILE A 29 12.45 2.18 10.19
CA ILE A 29 12.03 2.74 8.90
C ILE A 29 13.26 2.95 8.05
N THR A 30 13.25 2.40 6.83
CA THR A 30 14.29 2.59 5.83
C THR A 30 13.72 3.22 4.56
N GLY A 31 14.52 4.02 3.86
CA GLY A 31 14.13 4.65 2.60
C GLY A 31 13.27 5.92 2.77
N GLY A 32 13.23 6.52 3.96
CA GLY A 32 12.48 7.77 4.20
C GLY A 32 12.88 8.90 3.25
N GLN A 33 14.17 8.96 2.87
CA GLN A 33 14.68 9.95 1.91
C GLN A 33 13.95 9.93 0.56
N HIS A 34 13.44 8.79 0.12
CA HIS A 34 12.67 8.69 -1.13
C HIS A 34 11.32 9.41 -1.03
N VAL A 35 10.73 9.41 0.17
CA VAL A 35 9.49 10.18 0.43
C VAL A 35 9.81 11.66 0.51
N ASP A 36 10.87 12.05 1.22
CA ASP A 36 11.29 13.46 1.34
C ASP A 36 11.55 14.08 -0.04
N GLU A 37 12.29 13.37 -0.91
CA GLU A 37 12.53 13.78 -2.29
C GLU A 37 11.24 13.91 -3.11
N ALA A 38 10.29 12.98 -2.91
CA ALA A 38 9.01 13.00 -3.62
C ALA A 38 8.11 14.14 -3.15
N VAL A 39 8.04 14.38 -1.84
CA VAL A 39 7.29 15.49 -1.24
C VAL A 39 7.82 16.84 -1.68
N ALA A 40 9.14 16.98 -1.79
CA ALA A 40 9.77 18.21 -2.29
C ALA A 40 9.36 18.57 -3.73
N ARG A 41 8.92 17.60 -4.55
CA ARG A 41 8.38 17.84 -5.91
C ARG A 41 6.97 18.44 -5.92
N GLY A 42 6.22 18.33 -4.82
CA GLY A 42 4.92 18.98 -4.66
C GLY A 42 3.72 18.27 -5.32
N ASN A 43 3.89 17.06 -5.88
CA ASN A 43 2.84 16.38 -6.64
C ASN A 43 2.14 15.24 -5.85
N GLY A 44 2.46 15.09 -4.56
CA GLY A 44 1.98 13.99 -3.73
C GLY A 44 2.68 12.66 -4.01
N VAL A 45 2.34 11.65 -3.22
CA VAL A 45 2.96 10.32 -3.26
C VAL A 45 1.90 9.24 -3.31
N VAL A 46 2.01 8.30 -4.25
CA VAL A 46 1.27 7.04 -4.21
C VAL A 46 2.18 5.96 -3.63
N PHE A 47 1.86 5.50 -2.43
CA PHE A 47 2.49 4.34 -1.82
C PHE A 47 1.88 3.07 -2.39
N VAL A 48 2.70 2.27 -3.07
CA VAL A 48 2.26 1.01 -3.70
C VAL A 48 2.61 -0.14 -2.78
N ALA A 49 1.59 -0.86 -2.31
CA ALA A 49 1.74 -1.91 -1.32
C ALA A 49 1.17 -3.26 -1.77
N ALA A 50 1.47 -4.30 -1.00
CA ALA A 50 0.87 -5.62 -1.06
C ALA A 50 0.36 -6.05 0.32
N HIS A 51 -0.50 -7.08 0.38
CA HIS A 51 -0.87 -7.73 1.64
C HIS A 51 0.29 -8.61 2.15
N LEU A 52 1.43 -7.97 2.38
CA LEU A 52 2.69 -8.56 2.83
C LEU A 52 3.03 -8.08 4.24
N GLY A 53 3.33 -9.00 5.15
CA GLY A 53 3.67 -8.70 6.53
C GLY A 53 2.55 -7.99 7.30
N ALA A 54 2.89 -6.96 8.04
CA ALA A 54 1.96 -6.13 8.81
C ALA A 54 1.47 -4.93 7.99
N TRP A 55 0.80 -5.18 6.87
CA TRP A 55 0.42 -4.14 5.90
C TRP A 55 -0.46 -3.01 6.46
N GLU A 56 -1.22 -3.22 7.52
CA GLU A 56 -1.99 -2.15 8.17
C GLU A 56 -1.08 -1.13 8.88
N TYR A 57 0.17 -1.51 9.13
CA TYR A 57 1.17 -0.64 9.79
C TYR A 57 2.00 0.20 8.82
N ILE A 58 1.79 0.10 7.51
CA ILE A 58 2.46 0.99 6.53
C ILE A 58 2.11 2.47 6.73
N GLY A 59 1.09 2.78 7.52
CA GLY A 59 0.73 4.14 7.91
C GLY A 59 1.62 4.75 9.00
N PHE A 60 2.38 3.95 9.76
CA PHE A 60 3.19 4.48 10.87
C PHE A 60 4.27 5.48 10.46
N PRO A 61 4.97 5.38 9.31
CA PRO A 61 5.89 6.42 8.88
C PRO A 61 5.22 7.79 8.81
N GLY A 62 4.04 7.88 8.19
CA GLY A 62 3.29 9.13 8.09
C GLY A 62 2.88 9.69 9.47
N TYR A 63 2.47 8.82 10.39
CA TYR A 63 2.20 9.22 11.78
C TYR A 63 3.45 9.76 12.48
N LEU A 64 4.61 9.10 12.33
CA LEU A 64 5.85 9.49 13.00
C LEU A 64 6.47 10.77 12.41
N THR A 65 6.31 11.00 11.12
CA THR A 65 6.84 12.17 10.40
C THR A 65 5.79 13.29 10.20
N GLN A 66 4.56 13.07 10.66
CA GLN A 66 3.42 13.97 10.46
C GLN A 66 3.11 14.24 8.97
N TYR A 67 3.47 13.30 8.09
CA TYR A 67 3.11 13.37 6.68
C TYR A 67 1.71 12.78 6.46
N PRO A 68 0.69 13.60 6.13
CA PRO A 68 -0.68 13.15 5.99
C PRO A 68 -0.82 12.15 4.84
N HIS A 69 -1.52 11.05 5.09
CA HIS A 69 -1.76 10.04 4.07
C HIS A 69 -3.14 9.40 4.20
N ALA A 70 -3.61 8.89 3.09
CA ALA A 70 -4.86 8.16 2.97
C ALA A 70 -4.60 6.73 2.50
N VAL A 71 -5.57 5.84 2.63
CA VAL A 71 -5.53 4.47 2.10
C VAL A 71 -6.85 4.14 1.41
N ILE A 72 -6.78 3.56 0.20
CA ILE A 72 -7.98 3.08 -0.48
C ILE A 72 -8.41 1.75 0.13
N VAL A 73 -9.64 1.70 0.65
CA VAL A 73 -10.17 0.54 1.38
C VAL A 73 -11.49 0.05 0.81
N LYS A 74 -11.69 -1.27 0.83
CA LYS A 74 -13.00 -1.85 0.58
C LYS A 74 -13.81 -1.85 1.87
N HIS A 75 -15.03 -1.34 1.84
CA HIS A 75 -15.95 -1.41 2.96
C HIS A 75 -16.29 -2.85 3.31
N LEU A 76 -16.30 -3.15 4.59
CA LEU A 76 -16.75 -4.41 5.12
C LEU A 76 -18.29 -4.47 5.13
N LYS A 77 -18.85 -5.67 4.98
CA LYS A 77 -20.31 -5.86 5.05
C LYS A 77 -20.90 -5.50 6.40
N ASN A 78 -20.15 -5.74 7.49
CA ASN A 78 -20.55 -5.35 8.84
C ASN A 78 -20.18 -3.87 9.08
N PRO A 79 -21.16 -2.95 9.23
CA PRO A 79 -20.89 -1.52 9.37
C PRO A 79 -20.21 -1.19 10.71
N TYR A 80 -20.47 -1.92 11.77
CA TYR A 80 -19.84 -1.70 13.08
C TYR A 80 -18.37 -2.04 13.04
N LEU A 81 -18.02 -3.18 12.46
CA LEU A 81 -16.62 -3.58 12.28
C LEU A 81 -15.88 -2.62 11.35
N ASN A 82 -16.53 -2.19 10.26
CA ASN A 82 -15.97 -1.20 9.34
C ASN A 82 -15.66 0.12 10.07
N HIS A 83 -16.61 0.63 10.84
CA HIS A 83 -16.42 1.85 11.63
C HIS A 83 -15.26 1.70 12.62
N THR A 84 -15.20 0.59 13.36
CA THR A 84 -14.11 0.31 14.32
C THR A 84 -12.75 0.33 13.63
N ILE A 85 -12.61 -0.34 12.48
CA ILE A 85 -11.35 -0.37 11.72
C ILE A 85 -10.98 1.03 11.20
N ASP A 86 -11.93 1.81 10.73
CA ASP A 86 -11.67 3.17 10.26
C ASP A 86 -11.23 4.10 11.40
N VAL A 87 -11.80 3.94 12.59
CA VAL A 87 -11.34 4.66 13.81
C VAL A 87 -9.90 4.26 14.15
N LEU A 88 -9.57 2.98 14.09
CA LEU A 88 -8.22 2.48 14.39
C LEU A 88 -7.18 3.00 13.37
N ARG A 89 -7.51 3.04 12.09
CA ARG A 89 -6.63 3.63 11.05
C ARG A 89 -6.41 5.12 11.29
N ARG A 90 -7.47 5.88 11.62
CA ARG A 90 -7.37 7.30 11.96
C ARG A 90 -6.52 7.57 13.20
N ALA A 91 -6.39 6.60 14.11
CA ALA A 91 -5.53 6.74 15.29
C ALA A 91 -4.03 6.90 14.94
N ILE A 92 -3.61 6.50 13.74
CA ILE A 92 -2.27 6.72 13.19
C ILE A 92 -2.31 7.67 11.97
N ASP A 93 -3.23 8.62 11.97
CA ASP A 93 -3.41 9.67 10.96
C ASP A 93 -3.62 9.14 9.52
N THR A 94 -4.04 7.88 9.39
CA THR A 94 -4.39 7.27 8.10
C THR A 94 -5.87 7.52 7.78
N VAL A 95 -6.15 8.26 6.70
CA VAL A 95 -7.51 8.57 6.26
C VAL A 95 -8.04 7.47 5.32
N PRO A 96 -9.07 6.70 5.70
CA PRO A 96 -9.64 5.71 4.80
C PRO A 96 -10.43 6.38 3.66
N ILE A 97 -10.13 5.99 2.42
CA ILE A 97 -10.89 6.35 1.21
C ILE A 97 -11.70 5.12 0.79
N PRO A 98 -13.03 5.10 0.99
CA PRO A 98 -13.87 4.01 0.53
C PRO A 98 -13.75 3.79 -0.98
N LYS A 99 -13.64 2.52 -1.41
CA LYS A 99 -13.63 2.12 -2.83
C LYS A 99 -15.06 2.20 -3.40
N ASP A 100 -15.48 3.39 -3.74
CA ASP A 100 -16.77 3.71 -4.37
C ASP A 100 -16.56 4.61 -5.60
N ALA A 101 -17.66 5.10 -6.22
CA ALA A 101 -17.63 5.97 -7.38
C ALA A 101 -16.84 7.28 -7.18
N ASN A 102 -16.66 7.72 -5.93
CA ASN A 102 -15.93 8.95 -5.59
C ASN A 102 -14.46 8.69 -5.17
N ALA A 103 -14.01 7.44 -5.11
CA ALA A 103 -12.67 7.09 -4.64
C ALA A 103 -11.58 7.81 -5.45
N LEU A 104 -11.68 7.80 -6.77
CA LEU A 104 -10.71 8.48 -7.64
C LEU A 104 -10.67 9.99 -7.39
N ARG A 105 -11.82 10.64 -7.25
CA ARG A 105 -11.90 12.09 -6.97
C ARG A 105 -11.22 12.42 -5.63
N ARG A 106 -11.47 11.62 -4.59
CA ARG A 106 -10.83 11.80 -3.27
C ARG A 106 -9.34 11.57 -3.34
N THR A 107 -8.90 10.52 -4.03
CA THR A 107 -7.47 10.24 -4.25
C THR A 107 -6.76 11.42 -4.92
N LEU A 108 -7.34 11.96 -6.00
CA LEU A 108 -6.79 13.13 -6.69
C LEU A 108 -6.77 14.38 -5.81
N ALA A 109 -7.74 14.54 -4.91
CA ALA A 109 -7.78 15.67 -3.97
C ALA A 109 -6.63 15.58 -2.94
N GLU A 110 -6.31 14.40 -2.42
CA GLU A 110 -5.16 14.18 -1.53
C GLU A 110 -3.84 14.48 -2.26
N LEU A 111 -3.64 13.94 -3.46
CA LEU A 111 -2.41 14.18 -4.23
C LEU A 111 -2.18 15.66 -4.56
N ARG A 112 -3.25 16.41 -4.94
CA ARG A 112 -3.18 17.86 -5.19
C ARG A 112 -2.77 18.67 -3.96
N GLN A 113 -3.00 18.15 -2.76
CA GLN A 113 -2.56 18.75 -1.50
C GLN A 113 -1.17 18.26 -1.09
N ASN A 114 -0.43 17.66 -2.01
CA ASN A 114 0.89 17.06 -1.76
C ASN A 114 0.89 16.02 -0.63
N ARG A 115 -0.18 15.21 -0.52
CA ARG A 115 -0.34 14.16 0.50
C ARG A 115 -0.11 12.77 -0.07
N GLY A 116 0.05 11.78 0.82
CA GLY A 116 0.23 10.40 0.45
C GLY A 116 -1.08 9.64 0.24
N VAL A 117 -1.12 8.69 -0.70
CA VAL A 117 -2.22 7.74 -0.84
C VAL A 117 -1.67 6.32 -0.99
N ALA A 118 -2.00 5.43 -0.07
CA ALA A 118 -1.62 4.03 -0.15
C ALA A 118 -2.63 3.22 -0.98
N ILE A 119 -2.10 2.44 -1.92
CA ILE A 119 -2.89 1.58 -2.81
C ILE A 119 -2.27 0.17 -2.83
N VAL A 120 -3.08 -0.82 -2.47
CA VAL A 120 -2.66 -2.23 -2.48
C VAL A 120 -3.05 -2.86 -3.82
N ILE A 121 -2.08 -3.44 -4.56
CA ILE A 121 -2.28 -3.88 -5.94
C ILE A 121 -2.11 -5.39 -6.18
N ASP A 122 -1.80 -6.16 -5.17
CA ASP A 122 -1.48 -7.59 -5.26
C ASP A 122 -2.71 -8.51 -5.36
N GLN A 123 -3.92 -7.97 -5.34
CA GLN A 123 -5.15 -8.72 -5.50
C GLN A 123 -5.67 -8.66 -6.95
N TRP A 124 -6.51 -9.63 -7.33
CA TRP A 124 -7.17 -9.65 -8.63
C TRP A 124 -8.05 -8.40 -8.82
N ALA A 125 -7.79 -7.65 -9.90
CA ALA A 125 -8.39 -6.33 -10.12
C ALA A 125 -9.76 -6.33 -10.79
N GLY A 126 -10.30 -7.50 -11.12
CA GLY A 126 -11.52 -7.63 -11.91
C GLY A 126 -11.19 -7.95 -13.37
N ARG A 127 -12.24 -8.09 -14.21
CA ARG A 127 -12.07 -8.39 -15.65
C ARG A 127 -11.46 -7.22 -16.42
N ASP A 128 -11.70 -5.99 -15.94
CA ASP A 128 -11.26 -4.75 -16.59
C ASP A 128 -9.86 -4.28 -16.13
N GLY A 129 -9.18 -5.07 -15.29
CA GLY A 129 -7.80 -4.81 -14.90
C GLY A 129 -6.82 -5.13 -16.03
N LEU A 130 -5.60 -4.60 -15.91
CA LEU A 130 -4.54 -4.84 -16.87
C LEU A 130 -4.01 -6.27 -16.73
N TRP A 131 -4.07 -7.05 -17.82
CA TRP A 131 -3.58 -8.42 -17.83
C TRP A 131 -2.07 -8.45 -18.06
N ILE A 132 -1.34 -8.76 -17.00
CA ILE A 132 0.13 -8.86 -16.98
C ILE A 132 0.58 -10.03 -16.12
N GLU A 133 1.80 -10.45 -16.32
CA GLU A 133 2.38 -11.54 -15.53
C GLU A 133 2.63 -11.15 -14.08
N PHE A 134 2.34 -12.10 -13.20
CA PHE A 134 2.71 -12.10 -11.80
C PHE A 134 3.07 -13.54 -11.40
N PHE A 135 4.29 -13.77 -10.97
CA PHE A 135 4.88 -15.11 -10.77
C PHE A 135 4.82 -15.99 -12.03
N GLY A 136 5.10 -15.41 -13.21
CA GLY A 136 5.11 -16.13 -14.50
C GLY A 136 3.73 -16.55 -15.02
N ARG A 137 2.64 -16.04 -14.40
CA ARG A 137 1.26 -16.34 -14.85
C ARG A 137 0.50 -15.04 -15.06
N ALA A 138 -0.16 -14.91 -16.21
CA ALA A 138 -1.01 -13.78 -16.51
C ALA A 138 -2.16 -13.64 -15.50
N THR A 139 -2.36 -12.44 -15.01
CA THR A 139 -3.46 -12.11 -14.09
C THR A 139 -3.84 -10.64 -14.20
N SER A 140 -5.10 -10.34 -13.90
CA SER A 140 -5.62 -8.99 -13.90
C SER A 140 -5.04 -8.18 -12.74
N THR A 141 -4.38 -7.06 -13.04
CA THR A 141 -3.69 -6.19 -12.09
C THR A 141 -4.26 -4.78 -12.10
N LEU A 142 -4.32 -4.15 -10.94
CA LEU A 142 -4.78 -2.76 -10.80
C LEU A 142 -3.69 -1.80 -11.30
N SER A 143 -3.94 -1.11 -12.41
CA SER A 143 -3.03 -0.11 -12.99
C SER A 143 -3.24 1.31 -12.45
N LEU A 144 -4.17 1.50 -11.52
CA LEU A 144 -4.49 2.83 -10.98
C LEU A 144 -3.26 3.63 -10.51
N PRO A 145 -2.25 3.05 -9.82
CA PRO A 145 -1.04 3.81 -9.46
C PRO A 145 -0.32 4.39 -10.68
N ALA A 146 -0.10 3.58 -11.72
CA ALA A 146 0.55 4.03 -12.96
C ALA A 146 -0.22 5.19 -13.62
N ARG A 147 -1.55 5.05 -13.70
CA ARG A 147 -2.44 6.08 -14.27
C ARG A 147 -2.44 7.38 -13.46
N LEU A 148 -2.40 7.29 -12.13
CA LEU A 148 -2.29 8.46 -11.26
C LEU A 148 -0.96 9.19 -11.49
N ALA A 149 0.15 8.46 -11.50
CA ALA A 149 1.48 9.05 -11.71
C ALA A 149 1.60 9.70 -13.08
N HIS A 150 1.14 9.03 -14.15
CA HIS A 150 1.15 9.61 -15.51
C HIS A 150 0.31 10.91 -15.57
N LYS A 151 -0.84 10.93 -14.90
CA LYS A 151 -1.76 12.09 -14.94
C LYS A 151 -1.31 13.25 -14.06
N THR A 152 -0.70 13.01 -12.90
CA THR A 152 -0.45 14.04 -11.88
C THR A 152 1.03 14.32 -11.65
N GLY A 153 1.93 13.48 -12.15
CA GLY A 153 3.36 13.54 -11.82
C GLY A 153 3.69 13.11 -10.40
N CYS A 154 2.73 12.51 -9.66
CA CYS A 154 3.01 12.01 -8.31
C CYS A 154 4.04 10.88 -8.33
N ALA A 155 4.82 10.77 -7.26
CA ALA A 155 5.79 9.70 -7.12
C ALA A 155 5.11 8.36 -6.80
N LEU A 156 5.61 7.26 -7.38
CA LEU A 156 5.22 5.89 -7.04
C LEU A 156 6.27 5.27 -6.14
N ILE A 157 5.99 5.14 -4.86
CA ILE A 157 6.91 4.57 -3.88
C ILE A 157 6.40 3.21 -3.41
N PRO A 158 7.05 2.09 -3.79
CA PRO A 158 6.72 0.79 -3.22
C PRO A 158 7.03 0.78 -1.73
N ILE A 159 6.08 0.26 -0.92
CA ILE A 159 6.21 0.21 0.53
C ILE A 159 5.73 -1.15 1.05
N TYR A 160 6.41 -1.68 2.05
CA TYR A 160 5.99 -2.87 2.78
C TYR A 160 6.45 -2.83 4.24
N CYS A 161 5.74 -3.56 5.10
CA CYS A 161 6.03 -3.64 6.53
C CYS A 161 6.21 -5.11 6.92
N LEU A 162 7.44 -5.50 7.21
CA LEU A 162 7.77 -6.86 7.64
C LEU A 162 7.64 -6.99 9.14
N ARG A 163 7.19 -8.16 9.59
CA ARG A 163 7.25 -8.57 10.98
C ARG A 163 8.54 -9.33 11.21
N ASN A 164 9.47 -8.72 11.93
CA ASN A 164 10.74 -9.35 12.27
C ASN A 164 10.55 -10.32 13.45
N ASN A 165 10.01 -9.81 14.57
CA ASN A 165 9.59 -10.57 15.75
C ASN A 165 8.25 -10.07 16.24
N ILE A 166 7.61 -10.77 17.18
CA ILE A 166 6.34 -10.30 17.76
C ILE A 166 6.53 -8.90 18.35
N GLY A 167 5.84 -7.92 17.77
CA GLY A 167 5.85 -6.53 18.19
C GLY A 167 7.06 -5.72 17.75
N HIS A 168 7.87 -6.20 16.77
CA HIS A 168 8.93 -5.44 16.10
C HIS A 168 8.74 -5.52 14.60
N TYR A 169 8.78 -4.38 13.92
CA TYR A 169 8.42 -4.22 12.53
C TYR A 169 9.45 -3.41 11.76
N GLU A 170 9.68 -3.80 10.53
CA GLU A 170 10.56 -3.10 9.60
C GLU A 170 9.75 -2.55 8.43
N ILE A 171 9.69 -1.25 8.30
CA ILE A 171 9.02 -0.58 7.19
C ILE A 171 10.07 -0.16 6.18
N HIS A 172 9.89 -0.63 4.96
CA HIS A 172 10.78 -0.33 3.84
C HIS A 172 10.05 0.49 2.79
N MET A 173 10.60 1.64 2.46
CA MET A 173 10.17 2.49 1.35
C MET A 173 11.25 2.44 0.28
N LEU A 174 10.89 1.95 -0.91
CA LEU A 174 11.84 1.75 -2.00
C LEU A 174 11.95 3.03 -2.86
N PRO A 175 12.99 3.16 -3.71
CA PRO A 175 13.10 4.25 -4.65
C PRO A 175 11.84 4.40 -5.51
N ALA A 176 11.50 5.64 -5.84
CA ALA A 176 10.34 5.93 -6.69
C ALA A 176 10.46 5.26 -8.05
N VAL A 177 9.39 4.61 -8.49
CA VAL A 177 9.31 3.97 -9.81
C VAL A 177 8.96 5.03 -10.85
N PRO A 178 9.80 5.25 -11.87
CA PRO A 178 9.51 6.20 -12.93
C PRO A 178 8.40 5.67 -13.84
N VAL A 179 7.61 6.60 -14.40
CA VAL A 179 6.71 6.33 -15.52
C VAL A 179 7.48 6.63 -16.80
N PRO A 180 7.72 5.66 -17.68
CA PRO A 180 8.44 5.89 -18.92
C PRO A 180 7.61 6.74 -19.88
N ASP A 181 8.30 7.50 -20.74
CA ASP A 181 7.69 8.27 -21.83
C ASP A 181 7.62 7.42 -23.09
N ASP A 182 6.72 6.43 -23.09
CA ASP A 182 6.46 5.55 -24.22
C ASP A 182 4.97 5.19 -24.33
N PRO A 183 4.46 4.76 -25.48
CA PRO A 183 3.03 4.42 -25.67
C PRO A 183 2.53 3.30 -24.75
N ALA A 184 3.40 2.43 -24.25
CA ALA A 184 3.06 1.31 -23.35
C ALA A 184 3.33 1.62 -21.86
N TRP A 185 3.49 2.90 -21.49
CA TRP A 185 3.85 3.35 -20.15
C TRP A 185 3.00 2.70 -19.04
N GLU A 186 1.71 2.48 -19.27
CA GLU A 186 0.80 1.89 -18.28
C GLU A 186 1.18 0.43 -18.00
N ILE A 187 1.47 -0.33 -19.08
CA ILE A 187 1.90 -1.73 -18.99
C ILE A 187 3.27 -1.80 -18.32
N HIS A 188 4.24 -1.03 -18.79
CA HIS A 188 5.62 -1.06 -18.29
C HIS A 188 5.69 -0.65 -16.83
N THR A 189 5.01 0.43 -16.43
CA THR A 189 4.96 0.87 -15.03
C THR A 189 4.28 -0.16 -14.13
N THR A 190 3.12 -0.69 -14.55
CA THR A 190 2.39 -1.66 -13.73
C THR A 190 3.17 -2.98 -13.61
N LYS A 191 3.82 -3.43 -14.70
CA LYS A 191 4.70 -4.60 -14.69
C LYS A 191 5.87 -4.39 -13.73
N ARG A 192 6.53 -3.23 -13.79
CA ARG A 192 7.64 -2.90 -12.90
C ARG A 192 7.22 -2.92 -11.43
N LEU A 193 6.05 -2.38 -11.10
CA LEU A 193 5.50 -2.45 -9.74
C LEU A 193 5.24 -3.90 -9.31
N ASN A 194 4.66 -4.72 -10.19
CA ASN A 194 4.47 -6.14 -9.93
C ASN A 194 5.81 -6.86 -9.66
N ASP A 195 6.83 -6.62 -10.47
CA ASP A 195 8.15 -7.25 -10.32
C ASP A 195 8.80 -6.92 -8.97
N ILE A 196 8.65 -5.67 -8.52
CA ILE A 196 9.13 -5.25 -7.21
C ILE A 196 8.38 -5.99 -6.09
N LEU A 197 7.05 -6.07 -6.15
CA LEU A 197 6.26 -6.79 -5.15
C LEU A 197 6.57 -8.28 -5.18
N GLU A 198 6.70 -8.88 -6.37
CA GLU A 198 7.06 -10.28 -6.53
C GLU A 198 8.42 -10.60 -5.90
N ALA A 199 9.42 -9.74 -6.10
CA ALA A 199 10.74 -9.89 -5.48
C ALA A 199 10.64 -9.89 -3.94
N GLN A 200 9.85 -8.99 -3.36
CA GLN A 200 9.66 -8.95 -1.90
C GLN A 200 8.88 -10.17 -1.40
N ILE A 201 7.86 -10.61 -2.12
CA ILE A 201 7.10 -11.81 -1.76
C ILE A 201 7.99 -13.06 -1.83
N ARG A 202 8.91 -13.17 -2.81
CA ARG A 202 9.88 -14.27 -2.90
C ARG A 202 10.84 -14.32 -1.71
N ASN A 203 11.23 -13.15 -1.19
CA ASN A 203 12.11 -13.06 -0.02
C ASN A 203 11.37 -13.43 1.28
N TYR A 204 10.05 -13.17 1.38
CA TYR A 204 9.24 -13.37 2.58
C TYR A 204 7.89 -14.06 2.26
N PRO A 205 7.93 -15.25 1.62
CA PRO A 205 6.71 -15.89 1.11
C PRO A 205 5.72 -16.27 2.22
N GLU A 206 6.19 -16.54 3.42
CA GLU A 206 5.35 -16.84 4.58
C GLU A 206 4.57 -15.63 5.11
N GLN A 207 5.01 -14.41 4.78
CA GLN A 207 4.37 -13.18 5.21
C GLN A 207 3.35 -12.64 4.21
N TRP A 208 3.28 -13.18 2.99
CA TRP A 208 2.26 -12.76 2.01
C TRP A 208 0.93 -13.49 2.23
N SER A 209 -0.18 -12.78 1.93
CA SER A 209 -1.53 -13.32 2.05
C SER A 209 -1.90 -14.21 0.85
N TRP A 210 -1.55 -15.49 0.90
CA TRP A 210 -1.88 -16.49 -0.12
C TRP A 210 -3.37 -16.85 -0.19
N SER A 211 -4.20 -16.41 0.76
CA SER A 211 -5.63 -16.74 0.81
C SER A 211 -6.46 -16.12 -0.31
N HIS A 212 -5.94 -15.08 -0.97
CA HIS A 212 -6.64 -14.45 -2.08
C HIS A 212 -6.45 -15.21 -3.39
N ARG A 213 -7.55 -15.43 -4.13
CA ARG A 213 -7.52 -16.02 -5.48
C ARG A 213 -6.98 -14.99 -6.48
N ARG A 214 -5.66 -14.79 -6.50
CA ARG A 214 -4.98 -13.80 -7.37
C ARG A 214 -5.11 -14.17 -8.85
N TRP A 215 -4.95 -15.46 -9.17
CA TRP A 215 -5.04 -15.97 -10.54
C TRP A 215 -6.41 -16.56 -10.77
N ARG A 216 -7.31 -15.76 -11.31
CA ARG A 216 -8.64 -16.18 -11.75
C ARG A 216 -8.66 -16.34 -13.26
N PRO A 217 -9.42 -17.29 -13.80
CA PRO A 217 -9.65 -17.39 -15.23
C PRO A 217 -10.45 -16.20 -15.76
#